data_4978210329228584157ec37a57a3271c
#
_entry.id   4978210329228584157ec37a57a3271c
#
_cell.length_a   1.000
_cell.length_b   1.000
_cell.length_c   1.000
_cell.angle_alpha   90.00
_cell.angle_beta   90.00
_cell.angle_gamma   90.00
#
_symmetry.space_group_name_H-M   'P 1'
#
loop_
_entity.id
_entity.type
_entity.pdbx_description
1 polymer ?
#
loop_
_entity_poly.entity_id
_entity_poly.type
_entity_poly.pdbx_seq_one_letter_code
_entity_poly.pdbx_strand_id
1 'polypeptide(L)'
;PGYFAAAEIAANDPKVGIIVLEVARPDFAVADRSSFADTDINAAAKGLYVIRNFDPSKPKGGYVLVQGSSSTVNLVSVLSRLEDAGVNVKVIASISEELFNRQPESYRNSVLPPEARYDTMVVSTGTHRVWPVKNLGPLTDEYSLVSDHSDEWLTGGTEVDVIAEAHLDPESIFTGVKRFADERDQRISGQSAALSALSD
;
A
#
# COMPACT_ATOMS: atom_id res chain seq x y z
N PRO A 1 -16.79 -6.55 3.11
CA PRO A 1 -17.34 -5.23 3.45
C PRO A 1 -17.17 -4.20 2.33
N GLY A 2 -15.96 -4.06 1.71
CA GLY A 2 -15.73 -3.08 0.64
C GLY A 2 -16.64 -3.26 -0.56
N TYR A 3 -16.87 -4.48 -1.02
CA TYR A 3 -17.82 -4.77 -2.09
C TYR A 3 -19.24 -4.32 -1.75
N PHE A 4 -19.72 -4.65 -0.56
CA PHE A 4 -21.08 -4.26 -0.15
C PHE A 4 -21.23 -2.74 -0.05
N ALA A 5 -20.22 -2.03 0.46
CA ALA A 5 -20.24 -0.58 0.48
C ALA A 5 -20.26 0.03 -0.94
N ALA A 6 -19.50 -0.52 -1.88
CA ALA A 6 -19.51 -0.09 -3.28
C ALA A 6 -20.87 -0.38 -3.94
N ALA A 7 -21.46 -1.55 -3.67
CA ALA A 7 -22.77 -1.93 -4.20
C ALA A 7 -23.90 -1.02 -3.66
N GLU A 8 -23.86 -0.67 -2.38
CA GLU A 8 -24.81 0.27 -1.77
C GLU A 8 -24.70 1.66 -2.40
N ILE A 9 -23.48 2.15 -2.63
CA ILE A 9 -23.26 3.41 -3.31
C ILE A 9 -23.82 3.37 -4.74
N ALA A 10 -23.52 2.32 -5.50
CA ALA A 10 -24.01 2.20 -6.88
C ALA A 10 -25.54 2.12 -6.96
N ALA A 11 -26.19 1.53 -5.96
CA ALA A 11 -27.65 1.46 -5.89
C ALA A 11 -28.30 2.83 -5.60
N ASN A 12 -27.59 3.73 -4.92
CA ASN A 12 -28.16 4.98 -4.42
C ASN A 12 -27.57 6.26 -5.11
N ASP A 13 -26.46 6.14 -5.85
CA ASP A 13 -25.83 7.25 -6.55
C ASP A 13 -25.94 7.06 -8.08
N PRO A 14 -26.78 7.82 -8.78
CA PRO A 14 -26.97 7.65 -10.22
C PRO A 14 -25.74 7.98 -11.06
N LYS A 15 -24.69 8.53 -10.45
CA LYS A 15 -23.40 8.78 -11.12
C LYS A 15 -22.49 7.57 -11.11
N VAL A 16 -22.82 6.52 -10.35
CA VAL A 16 -22.05 5.28 -10.28
C VAL A 16 -22.76 4.22 -11.11
N GLY A 17 -22.32 4.02 -12.33
CA GLY A 17 -22.91 3.04 -13.26
C GLY A 17 -22.26 1.66 -13.26
N ILE A 18 -21.00 1.57 -12.81
CA ILE A 18 -20.20 0.35 -12.89
C ILE A 18 -19.40 0.18 -11.60
N ILE A 19 -19.36 -1.06 -11.09
CA ILE A 19 -18.45 -1.49 -10.04
C ILE A 19 -17.48 -2.50 -10.68
N VAL A 20 -16.18 -2.24 -10.55
CA VAL A 20 -15.13 -3.20 -10.93
C VAL A 20 -14.63 -3.85 -9.65
N LEU A 21 -14.73 -5.18 -9.59
CA LEU A 21 -14.22 -5.99 -8.49
C LEU A 21 -13.02 -6.80 -9.00
N GLU A 22 -11.84 -6.48 -8.47
CA GLU A 22 -10.64 -7.26 -8.70
C GLU A 22 -10.51 -8.31 -7.60
N VAL A 23 -10.37 -9.57 -7.99
CA VAL A 23 -10.23 -10.70 -7.06
C VAL A 23 -9.07 -11.57 -7.48
N ALA A 24 -8.35 -12.12 -6.50
CA ALA A 24 -7.32 -13.11 -6.73
C ALA A 24 -7.96 -14.45 -7.14
N ARG A 25 -7.30 -15.19 -8.03
CA ARG A 25 -7.73 -16.55 -8.41
C ARG A 25 -7.30 -17.64 -7.42
N PRO A 26 -6.04 -17.65 -6.90
CA PRO A 26 -5.63 -18.62 -5.88
C PRO A 26 -6.35 -18.37 -4.55
N ASP A 27 -6.49 -19.43 -3.76
CA ASP A 27 -6.94 -19.34 -2.39
C ASP A 27 -5.75 -18.88 -1.52
N PHE A 28 -5.88 -17.71 -0.91
CA PHE A 28 -4.90 -17.20 0.05
C PHE A 28 -5.42 -17.33 1.48
N ALA A 29 -4.51 -17.61 2.41
CA ALA A 29 -4.81 -17.50 3.81
C ALA A 29 -5.21 -16.04 4.14
N VAL A 30 -6.25 -15.88 4.95
CA VAL A 30 -6.62 -14.54 5.45
C VAL A 30 -5.57 -14.12 6.48
N ALA A 31 -5.02 -12.92 6.31
CA ALA A 31 -4.07 -12.37 7.27
C ALA A 31 -4.72 -12.25 8.66
N ASP A 32 -3.98 -12.64 9.70
CA ASP A 32 -4.42 -12.44 11.08
C ASP A 32 -4.49 -10.94 11.39
N ARG A 33 -5.70 -10.48 11.71
CA ARG A 33 -5.98 -9.07 11.99
C ARG A 33 -5.83 -8.71 13.46
N SER A 34 -5.57 -9.66 14.34
CA SER A 34 -5.48 -9.41 15.79
C SER A 34 -4.41 -8.38 16.17
N SER A 35 -3.36 -8.25 15.36
CA SER A 35 -2.28 -7.30 15.51
C SER A 35 -2.47 -5.99 14.73
N PHE A 36 -3.55 -5.83 13.99
CA PHE A 36 -3.77 -4.61 13.20
C PHE A 36 -4.15 -3.43 14.08
N ALA A 37 -3.73 -2.24 13.68
CA ALA A 37 -4.16 -0.99 14.31
C ALA A 37 -5.68 -0.77 14.17
N ASP A 38 -6.27 -1.21 13.05
CA ASP A 38 -7.72 -1.28 12.83
C ASP A 38 -8.13 -2.76 12.68
N THR A 39 -8.61 -3.34 13.77
CA THR A 39 -9.04 -4.74 13.81
C THR A 39 -10.45 -4.95 13.25
N ASP A 40 -11.25 -3.88 13.06
CA ASP A 40 -12.60 -3.99 12.53
C ASP A 40 -12.57 -4.42 11.05
N ILE A 41 -13.19 -5.55 10.76
CA ILE A 41 -13.32 -6.04 9.38
C ILE A 41 -14.08 -5.04 8.48
N ASN A 42 -14.96 -4.23 9.05
CA ASN A 42 -15.72 -3.22 8.31
C ASN A 42 -14.84 -2.00 7.93
N ALA A 43 -13.63 -1.88 8.44
CA ALA A 43 -12.70 -0.85 8.00
C ALA A 43 -12.45 -0.90 6.48
N ALA A 44 -12.53 -2.07 5.86
CA ALA A 44 -12.43 -2.23 4.42
C ALA A 44 -13.54 -1.47 3.63
N ALA A 45 -14.70 -1.21 4.24
CA ALA A 45 -15.75 -0.39 3.63
C ALA A 45 -15.36 1.09 3.49
N LYS A 46 -14.34 1.55 4.22
CA LYS A 46 -13.80 2.92 4.14
C LYS A 46 -12.79 3.11 3.00
N GLY A 47 -12.43 2.05 2.31
CA GLY A 47 -11.53 2.05 1.16
C GLY A 47 -10.06 1.92 1.50
N LEU A 48 -9.51 2.73 2.40
CA LEU A 48 -8.19 2.57 3.00
C LEU A 48 -8.32 2.44 4.52
N TYR A 49 -7.48 1.58 5.12
CA TYR A 49 -7.42 1.46 6.58
C TYR A 49 -6.01 1.09 7.06
N VAL A 50 -5.71 1.39 8.33
CA VAL A 50 -4.37 1.22 8.88
C VAL A 50 -4.17 -0.21 9.41
N ILE A 51 -3.17 -0.90 8.87
CA ILE A 51 -2.69 -2.18 9.39
C ILE A 51 -1.76 -1.92 10.59
N ARG A 52 -0.78 -0.99 10.43
CA ARG A 52 0.20 -0.65 11.44
C ARG A 52 0.45 0.86 11.47
N ASN A 53 0.43 1.44 12.65
CA ASN A 53 0.83 2.84 12.86
C ASN A 53 2.35 2.95 13.09
N PHE A 54 2.85 4.18 12.99
CA PHE A 54 4.19 4.51 13.49
C PHE A 54 4.26 4.28 15.01
N ASP A 55 5.40 3.80 15.46
CA ASP A 55 5.83 3.94 16.86
C ASP A 55 6.27 5.41 17.06
N PRO A 56 5.60 6.17 17.94
CA PRO A 56 5.93 7.58 18.14
C PRO A 56 7.31 7.82 18.79
N SER A 57 7.91 6.80 19.35
CA SER A 57 9.24 6.87 19.98
C SER A 57 10.40 6.70 19.00
N LYS A 58 10.12 6.31 17.75
CA LYS A 58 11.12 6.01 16.73
C LYS A 58 11.02 6.98 15.54
N PRO A 59 12.13 7.26 14.84
CA PRO A 59 12.08 7.98 13.56
C PRO A 59 11.12 7.29 12.58
N LYS A 60 10.39 8.09 11.81
CA LYS A 60 9.48 7.56 10.78
C LYS A 60 10.27 7.06 9.58
N GLY A 61 9.93 5.90 9.05
CA GLY A 61 10.50 5.30 7.83
C GLY A 61 9.70 5.55 6.55
N GLY A 62 8.53 6.22 6.66
CA GLY A 62 7.63 6.47 5.54
C GLY A 62 6.37 5.62 5.58
N TYR A 63 5.57 5.71 4.51
CA TYR A 63 4.27 5.04 4.38
C TYR A 63 4.35 3.90 3.36
N VAL A 64 3.72 2.78 3.68
CA VAL A 64 3.61 1.63 2.79
C VAL A 64 2.14 1.39 2.49
N LEU A 65 1.75 1.57 1.24
CA LEU A 65 0.43 1.17 0.76
C LEU A 65 0.51 -0.27 0.27
N VAL A 66 -0.39 -1.14 0.73
CA VAL A 66 -0.46 -2.52 0.26
C VAL A 66 -1.80 -2.81 -0.41
N GLN A 67 -1.75 -3.43 -1.58
CA GLN A 67 -2.91 -3.83 -2.36
C GLN A 67 -2.73 -5.26 -2.88
N GLY A 68 -3.82 -6.03 -2.89
CA GLY A 68 -3.82 -7.43 -3.31
C GLY A 68 -3.69 -8.40 -2.15
N SER A 69 -4.27 -9.61 -2.33
CA SER A 69 -4.37 -10.60 -1.25
C SER A 69 -3.01 -11.17 -0.87
N SER A 70 -2.22 -11.65 -1.83
CA SER A 70 -0.89 -12.22 -1.58
C SER A 70 0.09 -11.17 -1.05
N SER A 71 0.15 -9.98 -1.65
CA SER A 71 0.99 -8.88 -1.19
C SER A 71 0.69 -8.51 0.26
N THR A 72 -0.60 -8.47 0.64
CA THR A 72 -1.00 -8.15 2.01
C THR A 72 -0.57 -9.25 2.99
N VAL A 73 -0.82 -10.52 2.66
CA VAL A 73 -0.42 -11.65 3.53
C VAL A 73 1.09 -11.67 3.70
N ASN A 74 1.85 -11.53 2.62
CA ASN A 74 3.31 -11.57 2.65
C ASN A 74 3.90 -10.37 3.42
N LEU A 75 3.36 -9.16 3.24
CA LEU A 75 3.79 -8.00 4.03
C LEU A 75 3.47 -8.19 5.52
N VAL A 76 2.27 -8.65 5.86
CA VAL A 76 1.89 -8.90 7.27
C VAL A 76 2.81 -9.93 7.91
N SER A 77 3.22 -10.97 7.18
CA SER A 77 4.10 -12.02 7.70
C SER A 77 5.50 -11.51 8.09
N VAL A 78 5.95 -10.38 7.55
CA VAL A 78 7.28 -9.80 7.85
C VAL A 78 7.24 -8.60 8.77
N LEU A 79 6.07 -8.16 9.25
CA LEU A 79 5.94 -6.97 10.10
C LEU A 79 6.76 -7.04 11.39
N SER A 80 6.80 -8.21 12.06
CA SER A 80 7.62 -8.39 13.26
C SER A 80 9.11 -8.30 12.95
N ARG A 81 9.56 -8.90 11.85
CA ARG A 81 10.96 -8.82 11.40
C ARG A 81 11.37 -7.37 11.08
N LEU A 82 10.49 -6.61 10.45
CA LEU A 82 10.72 -5.18 10.18
C LEU A 82 10.86 -4.39 11.48
N GLU A 83 10.02 -4.70 12.47
CA GLU A 83 10.10 -4.08 13.80
C GLU A 83 11.40 -4.40 14.53
N ASP A 84 11.82 -5.66 14.52
CA ASP A 84 13.08 -6.13 15.11
C ASP A 84 14.30 -5.49 14.41
N ALA A 85 14.18 -5.20 13.10
CA ALA A 85 15.18 -4.47 12.33
C ALA A 85 15.13 -2.94 12.53
N GLY A 86 14.26 -2.43 13.41
CA GLY A 86 14.13 -1.01 13.69
C GLY A 86 13.33 -0.21 12.64
N VAL A 87 12.71 -0.86 11.69
CA VAL A 87 11.93 -0.24 10.62
C VAL A 87 10.58 0.26 11.14
N ASN A 88 10.39 1.57 11.13
CA ASN A 88 9.19 2.24 11.63
C ASN A 88 8.38 2.84 10.48
N VAL A 89 7.63 2.02 9.78
CA VAL A 89 6.74 2.42 8.69
C VAL A 89 5.27 2.34 9.10
N LYS A 90 4.46 3.25 8.55
CA LYS A 90 3.00 3.14 8.64
C LYS A 90 2.49 2.31 7.47
N VAL A 91 1.82 1.20 7.76
CA VAL A 91 1.27 0.28 6.75
C VAL A 91 -0.22 0.47 6.61
N ILE A 92 -0.67 0.68 5.38
CA ILE A 92 -2.05 1.00 5.03
C ILE A 92 -2.54 0.01 3.96
N ALA A 93 -3.63 -0.70 4.26
CA ALA A 93 -4.32 -1.50 3.24
C ALA A 93 -5.12 -0.58 2.32
N SER A 94 -4.96 -0.77 1.02
CA SER A 94 -5.73 -0.06 0.00
C SER A 94 -6.69 -1.03 -0.69
N ILE A 95 -7.98 -0.83 -0.49
CA ILE A 95 -9.06 -1.62 -1.06
C ILE A 95 -9.70 -0.86 -2.24
N SER A 96 -9.96 0.45 -2.05
CA SER A 96 -10.54 1.32 -3.07
C SER A 96 -10.28 2.78 -2.71
N GLU A 97 -9.62 3.51 -3.62
CA GLU A 97 -9.45 4.97 -3.48
C GLU A 97 -10.79 5.69 -3.57
N GLU A 98 -11.73 5.20 -4.37
CA GLU A 98 -13.05 5.80 -4.55
C GLU A 98 -13.86 5.77 -3.26
N LEU A 99 -13.85 4.66 -2.53
CA LEU A 99 -14.48 4.56 -1.21
C LEU A 99 -13.77 5.45 -0.20
N PHE A 100 -12.44 5.52 -0.24
CA PHE A 100 -11.65 6.37 0.65
C PHE A 100 -11.93 7.86 0.42
N ASN A 101 -12.02 8.30 -0.82
CA ASN A 101 -12.31 9.69 -1.15
C ASN A 101 -13.70 10.16 -0.72
N ARG A 102 -14.63 9.23 -0.47
CA ARG A 102 -15.96 9.52 0.09
C ARG A 102 -15.96 9.66 1.63
N GLN A 103 -14.85 9.32 2.29
CA GLN A 103 -14.75 9.46 3.74
C GLN A 103 -14.56 10.91 4.16
N PRO A 104 -14.94 11.27 5.40
CA PRO A 104 -14.65 12.58 5.98
C PRO A 104 -13.15 12.91 5.89
N GLU A 105 -12.83 14.18 5.68
CA GLU A 105 -11.45 14.66 5.56
C GLU A 105 -10.61 14.27 6.80
N SER A 106 -11.19 14.36 7.99
CA SER A 106 -10.53 13.95 9.23
C SER A 106 -10.08 12.50 9.21
N TYR A 107 -10.90 11.60 8.67
CA TYR A 107 -10.53 10.20 8.50
C TYR A 107 -9.41 10.05 7.46
N ARG A 108 -9.56 10.68 6.30
CA ARG A 108 -8.56 10.61 5.23
C ARG A 108 -7.19 11.10 5.72
N ASN A 109 -7.16 12.21 6.43
CA ASN A 109 -5.92 12.77 6.99
C ASN A 109 -5.33 11.89 8.11
N SER A 110 -6.16 11.16 8.85
CA SER A 110 -5.66 10.21 9.87
C SER A 110 -5.01 8.97 9.24
N VAL A 111 -5.46 8.55 8.07
CA VAL A 111 -4.95 7.36 7.36
C VAL A 111 -3.76 7.72 6.46
N LEU A 112 -3.98 8.60 5.48
CA LEU A 112 -2.99 9.03 4.48
C LEU A 112 -3.12 10.54 4.26
N PRO A 113 -2.46 11.38 5.07
CA PRO A 113 -2.49 12.82 4.91
C PRO A 113 -1.82 13.23 3.59
N PRO A 114 -2.13 14.42 3.04
CA PRO A 114 -1.65 14.86 1.73
C PRO A 114 -0.12 14.79 1.57
N GLU A 115 0.63 15.20 2.58
CA GLU A 115 2.09 15.18 2.58
C GLU A 115 2.68 13.77 2.56
N ALA A 116 1.96 12.78 3.11
CA ALA A 116 2.38 11.38 3.11
C ALA A 116 2.55 10.83 1.69
N ARG A 117 1.85 11.39 0.70
CA ARG A 117 1.92 10.95 -0.69
C ARG A 117 3.31 11.11 -1.30
N TYR A 118 4.13 12.02 -0.76
CA TYR A 118 5.54 12.23 -1.17
C TYR A 118 6.52 11.29 -0.47
N ASP A 119 6.07 10.55 0.54
CA ASP A 119 6.89 9.64 1.34
C ASP A 119 6.22 8.26 1.42
N THR A 120 5.75 7.77 0.26
CA THR A 120 4.97 6.53 0.15
C THR A 120 5.61 5.60 -0.87
N MET A 121 5.73 4.32 -0.52
CA MET A 121 5.94 3.21 -1.46
C MET A 121 4.68 2.35 -1.57
N VAL A 122 4.58 1.58 -2.64
CA VAL A 122 3.49 0.64 -2.90
C VAL A 122 4.00 -0.80 -2.95
N VAL A 123 3.27 -1.71 -2.34
CA VAL A 123 3.45 -3.16 -2.49
C VAL A 123 2.15 -3.71 -3.07
N SER A 124 2.16 -4.12 -4.34
CA SER A 124 0.91 -4.46 -5.05
C SER A 124 1.10 -5.60 -6.06
N THR A 125 0.08 -6.46 -6.15
CA THR A 125 -0.05 -7.41 -7.28
C THR A 125 -0.50 -6.73 -8.57
N GLY A 126 -0.89 -5.47 -8.52
CA GLY A 126 -1.19 -4.64 -9.69
C GLY A 126 0.07 -4.15 -10.38
N THR A 127 -0.11 -3.41 -11.48
CA THR A 127 0.98 -2.81 -12.24
C THR A 127 1.28 -1.39 -11.74
N HIS A 128 2.49 -0.87 -12.02
CA HIS A 128 2.86 0.52 -11.71
C HIS A 128 1.98 1.55 -12.42
N ARG A 129 1.26 1.15 -13.48
CA ARG A 129 0.32 2.03 -14.21
C ARG A 129 -1.04 2.17 -13.52
N VAL A 130 -1.32 1.32 -12.53
CA VAL A 130 -2.60 1.31 -11.80
C VAL A 130 -2.29 1.39 -10.30
N TRP A 131 -1.88 2.59 -9.88
CA TRP A 131 -1.63 2.85 -8.47
C TRP A 131 -2.89 2.72 -7.62
N PRO A 132 -2.78 2.13 -6.43
CA PRO A 132 -3.91 2.00 -5.50
C PRO A 132 -4.44 3.35 -4.99
N VAL A 133 -3.63 4.41 -5.13
CA VAL A 133 -3.98 5.79 -4.80
C VAL A 133 -3.32 6.71 -5.83
N LYS A 134 -4.06 7.69 -6.34
CA LYS A 134 -3.56 8.68 -7.29
C LYS A 134 -2.65 9.72 -6.63
N ASN A 135 -1.89 10.43 -7.45
CA ASN A 135 -1.05 11.56 -7.03
C ASN A 135 -0.03 11.19 -5.94
N LEU A 136 0.60 10.02 -6.06
CA LEU A 136 1.76 9.67 -5.28
C LEU A 136 3.00 10.45 -5.75
N GLY A 137 3.98 10.59 -4.88
CA GLY A 137 5.20 11.34 -5.16
C GLY A 137 6.06 10.72 -6.26
N PRO A 138 6.96 11.50 -6.86
CA PRO A 138 7.77 11.07 -8.01
C PRO A 138 8.72 9.91 -7.71
N LEU A 139 9.10 9.71 -6.45
CA LEU A 139 9.99 8.62 -6.04
C LEU A 139 9.23 7.34 -5.63
N THR A 140 7.91 7.34 -5.65
CA THR A 140 7.12 6.15 -5.32
C THR A 140 7.49 4.98 -6.21
N ASP A 141 7.67 5.22 -7.50
CA ASP A 141 7.98 4.20 -8.49
C ASP A 141 9.31 3.49 -8.22
N GLU A 142 10.33 4.24 -7.83
CA GLU A 142 11.68 3.72 -7.55
C GLU A 142 11.73 2.71 -6.40
N TYR A 143 10.86 2.89 -5.40
CA TYR A 143 10.86 2.07 -4.19
C TYR A 143 9.74 1.02 -4.17
N SER A 144 8.79 1.11 -5.08
CA SER A 144 7.62 0.23 -5.06
C SER A 144 7.92 -1.18 -5.54
N LEU A 145 7.23 -2.15 -4.96
CA LEU A 145 7.26 -3.54 -5.36
C LEU A 145 5.93 -3.87 -6.04
N VAL A 146 5.97 -4.03 -7.34
CA VAL A 146 4.81 -4.27 -8.19
C VAL A 146 5.09 -5.38 -9.19
N SER A 147 4.05 -6.03 -9.69
CA SER A 147 4.19 -7.23 -10.52
C SER A 147 4.91 -7.00 -11.86
N ASP A 148 5.00 -5.76 -12.32
CA ASP A 148 5.64 -5.38 -13.61
C ASP A 148 6.88 -4.49 -13.44
N HIS A 149 7.56 -4.61 -12.31
CA HIS A 149 8.72 -3.76 -11.96
C HIS A 149 9.85 -3.75 -13.00
N SER A 150 10.00 -4.81 -13.81
CA SER A 150 11.03 -4.95 -14.85
C SER A 150 10.52 -4.69 -16.27
N ASP A 151 9.26 -4.27 -16.44
CA ASP A 151 8.56 -4.23 -17.75
C ASP A 151 8.56 -5.59 -18.50
N GLU A 152 8.82 -6.68 -17.81
CA GLU A 152 8.83 -8.04 -18.34
C GLU A 152 7.53 -8.78 -18.01
N TRP A 153 7.15 -9.71 -18.87
CA TRP A 153 6.05 -10.62 -18.58
C TRP A 153 6.52 -11.69 -17.62
N LEU A 154 5.77 -11.83 -16.52
CA LEU A 154 6.00 -12.95 -15.60
C LEU A 154 5.74 -14.27 -16.31
N THR A 155 6.60 -15.26 -16.05
CA THR A 155 6.43 -16.60 -16.58
C THR A 155 5.24 -17.30 -15.91
N GLY A 156 4.70 -18.33 -16.56
CA GLY A 156 3.71 -19.19 -15.92
C GLY A 156 4.41 -20.18 -14.99
N GLY A 157 3.78 -20.50 -13.87
CA GLY A 157 4.33 -21.44 -12.89
C GLY A 157 3.38 -21.70 -11.74
N THR A 158 3.92 -22.23 -10.66
CA THR A 158 3.19 -22.31 -9.40
C THR A 158 3.03 -20.90 -8.82
N GLU A 159 2.08 -20.72 -7.91
CA GLU A 159 1.87 -19.45 -7.21
C GLU A 159 3.18 -18.95 -6.55
N VAL A 160 3.93 -19.84 -5.91
CA VAL A 160 5.19 -19.52 -5.24
C VAL A 160 6.24 -19.00 -6.22
N ASP A 161 6.36 -19.63 -7.39
CA ASP A 161 7.32 -19.24 -8.42
C ASP A 161 6.99 -17.85 -8.98
N VAL A 162 5.71 -17.62 -9.29
CA VAL A 162 5.26 -16.33 -9.84
C VAL A 162 5.39 -15.19 -8.83
N ILE A 163 5.08 -15.44 -7.56
CA ILE A 163 5.26 -14.46 -6.48
C ILE A 163 6.74 -14.11 -6.29
N ALA A 164 7.63 -15.11 -6.34
CA ALA A 164 9.08 -14.90 -6.21
C ALA A 164 9.64 -14.13 -7.42
N GLU A 165 9.24 -14.48 -8.64
CA GLU A 165 9.62 -13.78 -9.88
C GLU A 165 9.15 -12.31 -9.86
N ALA A 166 7.98 -12.05 -9.30
CA ALA A 166 7.43 -10.70 -9.14
C ALA A 166 8.08 -9.91 -7.99
N HIS A 167 9.02 -10.48 -7.24
CA HIS A 167 9.59 -9.89 -6.02
C HIS A 167 8.53 -9.47 -4.98
N LEU A 168 7.44 -10.22 -4.89
CA LEU A 168 6.35 -10.02 -3.94
C LEU A 168 6.31 -11.10 -2.85
N ASP A 169 7.36 -11.93 -2.76
CA ASP A 169 7.57 -12.87 -1.68
C ASP A 169 7.98 -12.14 -0.36
N PRO A 170 7.85 -12.80 0.80
CA PRO A 170 8.15 -12.19 2.09
C PRO A 170 9.56 -11.60 2.20
N GLU A 171 10.57 -12.24 1.61
CA GLU A 171 11.96 -11.77 1.71
C GLU A 171 12.22 -10.53 0.86
N SER A 172 11.70 -10.52 -0.36
CA SER A 172 11.75 -9.35 -1.26
C SER A 172 11.02 -8.15 -0.65
N ILE A 173 9.84 -8.39 -0.06
CA ILE A 173 9.07 -7.35 0.64
C ILE A 173 9.84 -6.82 1.85
N PHE A 174 10.40 -7.69 2.68
CA PHE A 174 11.22 -7.27 3.83
C PHE A 174 12.37 -6.38 3.39
N THR A 175 13.13 -6.82 2.38
CA THR A 175 14.30 -6.09 1.84
C THR A 175 13.91 -4.74 1.26
N GLY A 176 12.84 -4.70 0.44
CA GLY A 176 12.37 -3.48 -0.21
C GLY A 176 11.84 -2.45 0.79
N VAL A 177 11.02 -2.86 1.76
CA VAL A 177 10.49 -1.97 2.80
C VAL A 177 11.60 -1.46 3.72
N LYS A 178 12.57 -2.32 4.05
CA LYS A 178 13.73 -1.91 4.84
C LYS A 178 14.58 -0.87 4.08
N ARG A 179 14.90 -1.11 2.81
CA ARG A 179 15.61 -0.15 1.96
C ARG A 179 14.87 1.20 1.91
N PHE A 180 13.57 1.17 1.66
CA PHE A 180 12.74 2.38 1.62
C PHE A 180 12.83 3.18 2.92
N ALA A 181 12.78 2.52 4.08
CA ALA A 181 12.88 3.19 5.38
C ALA A 181 14.29 3.71 5.68
N ASP A 182 15.32 2.92 5.39
CA ASP A 182 16.73 3.28 5.65
C ASP A 182 17.18 4.49 4.82
N GLU A 183 16.71 4.60 3.57
CA GLU A 183 17.06 5.68 2.63
C GLU A 183 16.14 6.91 2.75
N ARG A 184 15.26 6.96 3.76
CA ARG A 184 14.25 8.01 3.87
C ARG A 184 14.83 9.42 3.90
N ASP A 185 15.85 9.66 4.69
CA ASP A 185 16.44 11.01 4.84
C ASP A 185 17.06 11.49 3.52
N GLN A 186 17.71 10.60 2.79
CA GLN A 186 18.25 10.90 1.46
C GLN A 186 17.12 11.19 0.48
N ARG A 187 16.05 10.40 0.50
CA ARG A 187 14.88 10.54 -0.36
C ARG A 187 14.17 11.88 -0.14
N ILE A 188 13.93 12.25 1.12
CA ILE A 188 13.25 13.52 1.46
C ILE A 188 14.14 14.73 1.15
N SER A 189 15.42 14.67 1.45
CA SER A 189 16.34 15.77 1.14
C SER A 189 16.52 15.96 -0.38
N GLY A 190 16.56 14.88 -1.15
CA GLY A 190 16.60 14.94 -2.62
C GLY A 190 15.37 15.60 -3.23
N GLN A 191 14.17 15.26 -2.75
CA GLN A 191 12.93 15.92 -3.19
C GLN A 191 12.89 17.39 -2.82
N SER A 192 13.33 17.75 -1.61
CA SER A 192 13.41 19.14 -1.17
C SER A 192 14.37 19.96 -2.03
N ALA A 193 15.54 19.42 -2.37
CA ALA A 193 16.50 20.06 -3.26
C ALA A 193 15.93 20.27 -4.66
N ALA A 194 15.25 19.27 -5.22
CA ALA A 194 14.61 19.37 -6.53
C ALA A 194 13.51 20.45 -6.56
N LEU A 195 12.69 20.54 -5.51
CA LEU A 195 11.66 21.58 -5.39
C LEU A 195 12.27 22.98 -5.24
N SER A 196 13.36 23.11 -4.48
CA SER A 196 14.07 24.40 -4.32
C SER A 196 14.65 24.90 -5.63
N ALA A 197 15.18 24.01 -6.47
CA ALA A 197 15.74 24.36 -7.78
C ALA A 197 14.68 24.88 -8.77
N LEU A 198 13.38 24.67 -8.52
CA LEU A 198 12.28 25.22 -9.34
C LEU A 198 11.92 26.66 -8.94
N SER A 199 12.48 27.17 -7.84
CA SER A 199 12.17 28.49 -7.30
C SER A 199 13.16 29.57 -7.75
N ASP A 200 14.28 29.17 -8.37
CA ASP A 200 15.33 30.00 -8.96
C ASP A 200 15.09 30.20 -10.47
#